data_e161454fffd84c1c3d17ac938dfddc6b
#
_entry.id   e161454fffd84c1c3d17ac938dfddc6b
#
_cell.length_a   1.000
_cell.length_b   1.000
_cell.length_c   1.000
_cell.angle_alpha   90.00
_cell.angle_beta   90.00
_cell.angle_gamma   90.00
#
_symmetry.space_group_name_H-M   'P 1'
#
loop_
_entity.id
_entity.type
_entity.pdbx_description
1 polymer ?
#
loop_
_entity_poly.entity_id
_entity_poly.type
_entity_poly.pdbx_seq_one_letter_code
_entity_poly.pdbx_strand_id
1 'polypeptide(L)'
;SWQAIADLHAPDEQGNRVHGAGFVQGGTHNFIHAGARPVLVVGVDHVHVVDTPDAVLVTRAHADGDLKQAVAMLEAHGVPQVQQHRAVHRPWGWYDSVDQGDNFQVKRIVVKPGGVLSLQRHQRRAEHWVVVQGQARVTRGTESLTLTANTSTFIPQGEVHRLENDGSEPLVLIEVQTGDYLGEDDIERLEDVYGRG
;
A
#
# COMPACT_ATOMS: atom_id res chain seq x y z
N SER A 1 -10.04 18.82 -6.53
CA SER A 1 -9.57 19.32 -5.22
C SER A 1 -10.20 18.54 -4.09
N TRP A 2 -9.63 18.62 -2.90
CA TRP A 2 -10.21 18.00 -1.69
C TRP A 2 -11.56 18.60 -1.32
N GLN A 3 -11.79 19.88 -1.66
CA GLN A 3 -13.09 20.50 -1.50
C GLN A 3 -14.17 19.76 -2.34
N ALA A 4 -13.87 19.45 -3.59
CA ALA A 4 -14.81 18.72 -4.44
C ALA A 4 -15.15 17.32 -3.91
N ILE A 5 -14.20 16.66 -3.24
CA ILE A 5 -14.43 15.38 -2.56
C ILE A 5 -15.28 15.59 -1.30
N ALA A 6 -14.98 16.62 -0.52
CA ALA A 6 -15.79 16.97 0.66
C ALA A 6 -17.27 17.19 0.29
N ASP A 7 -17.53 17.86 -0.84
CA ASP A 7 -18.89 18.19 -1.29
C ASP A 7 -19.73 16.96 -1.69
N LEU A 8 -19.10 15.80 -1.88
CA LEU A 8 -19.80 14.53 -2.10
C LEU A 8 -20.40 13.93 -0.82
N HIS A 9 -20.01 14.45 0.35
CA HIS A 9 -20.47 13.95 1.65
C HIS A 9 -21.50 14.94 2.27
N ALA A 10 -22.60 14.40 2.79
CA ALA A 10 -23.59 15.21 3.48
C ALA A 10 -23.00 15.81 4.76
N PRO A 11 -23.24 17.09 5.08
CA PRO A 11 -22.82 17.70 6.34
C PRO A 11 -23.70 17.23 7.51
N ASP A 12 -23.14 17.23 8.70
CA ASP A 12 -23.89 17.17 9.95
C ASP A 12 -24.51 18.55 10.30
N GLU A 13 -25.19 18.65 11.45
CA GLU A 13 -25.83 19.88 11.93
C GLU A 13 -24.82 21.04 12.13
N GLN A 14 -23.55 20.76 12.36
CA GLN A 14 -22.48 21.72 12.52
C GLN A 14 -21.73 22.01 11.20
N GLY A 15 -22.18 21.42 10.09
CA GLY A 15 -21.55 21.58 8.79
C GLY A 15 -20.30 20.72 8.58
N ASN A 16 -19.99 19.80 9.49
CA ASN A 16 -18.87 18.90 9.31
C ASN A 16 -19.23 17.76 8.36
N ARG A 17 -18.26 17.32 7.56
CA ARG A 17 -18.39 16.23 6.60
C ARG A 17 -17.35 15.16 6.93
N VAL A 18 -17.78 13.92 7.07
CA VAL A 18 -16.91 12.84 7.52
C VAL A 18 -17.02 11.64 6.58
N HIS A 19 -15.84 11.13 6.20
CA HIS A 19 -15.67 9.85 5.52
C HIS A 19 -14.79 8.94 6.37
N GLY A 20 -15.19 7.68 6.56
CA GLY A 20 -14.47 6.72 7.39
C GLY A 20 -14.63 6.96 8.89
N ALA A 21 -13.62 6.54 9.68
CA ALA A 21 -13.64 6.64 11.14
C ALA A 21 -13.19 8.02 11.62
N GLY A 22 -13.86 9.09 11.17
CA GLY A 22 -13.63 10.47 11.60
C GLY A 22 -14.59 10.89 12.71
N PHE A 23 -14.13 11.74 13.61
CA PHE A 23 -14.90 12.28 14.75
C PHE A 23 -14.56 13.76 14.93
N VAL A 24 -15.60 14.59 15.20
CA VAL A 24 -15.42 16.02 15.51
C VAL A 24 -16.03 16.30 16.87
N GLN A 25 -15.29 17.02 17.72
CA GLN A 25 -15.75 17.52 18.99
C GLN A 25 -15.52 19.03 19.10
N GLY A 26 -16.58 19.83 19.20
CA GLY A 26 -16.50 21.28 19.40
C GLY A 26 -15.88 22.04 18.24
N GLY A 27 -16.17 21.60 16.98
CA GLY A 27 -15.70 22.26 15.75
C GLY A 27 -16.78 22.27 14.67
N THR A 28 -16.65 23.16 13.69
CA THR A 28 -17.64 23.36 12.63
C THR A 28 -17.00 23.41 11.25
N HIS A 29 -17.76 23.02 10.22
CA HIS A 29 -17.38 23.12 8.80
C HIS A 29 -16.04 22.43 8.48
N ASN A 30 -15.74 21.31 9.16
CA ASN A 30 -14.57 20.52 8.89
C ASN A 30 -14.88 19.42 7.87
N PHE A 31 -13.87 18.99 7.12
CA PHE A 31 -13.91 17.77 6.34
C PHE A 31 -12.86 16.79 6.86
N ILE A 32 -13.29 15.56 7.17
CA ILE A 32 -12.40 14.50 7.60
C ILE A 32 -12.52 13.33 6.63
N HIS A 33 -11.43 13.00 5.98
CA HIS A 33 -11.27 11.76 5.24
C HIS A 33 -10.34 10.85 6.06
N ALA A 34 -10.93 9.93 6.83
CA ALA A 34 -10.19 8.96 7.62
C ALA A 34 -9.96 7.68 6.80
N GLY A 35 -8.71 7.32 6.59
CA GLY A 35 -8.30 6.07 5.95
C GLY A 35 -8.44 4.87 6.88
N ALA A 36 -7.32 4.26 7.26
CA ALA A 36 -7.31 3.08 8.13
C ALA A 36 -7.30 3.42 9.63
N ARG A 37 -6.95 4.65 10.00
CA ARG A 37 -6.82 5.11 11.39
C ARG A 37 -8.02 5.96 11.80
N PRO A 38 -8.49 5.88 13.08
CA PRO A 38 -9.42 6.86 13.60
C PRO A 38 -8.80 8.26 13.59
N VAL A 39 -9.55 9.25 13.15
CA VAL A 39 -9.15 10.68 13.15
C VAL A 39 -10.10 11.44 14.05
N LEU A 40 -9.58 12.06 15.10
CA LEU A 40 -10.34 12.92 16.02
C LEU A 40 -9.91 14.37 15.84
N VAL A 41 -10.84 15.25 15.56
CA VAL A 41 -10.65 16.70 15.45
C VAL A 41 -11.36 17.38 16.60
N VAL A 42 -10.66 18.21 17.38
CA VAL A 42 -11.19 18.85 18.58
C VAL A 42 -10.97 20.35 18.54
N GLY A 43 -12.05 21.12 18.68
CA GLY A 43 -12.02 22.57 18.89
C GLY A 43 -11.46 23.39 17.73
N VAL A 44 -11.49 22.88 16.50
CA VAL A 44 -11.04 23.60 15.29
C VAL A 44 -12.13 23.66 14.24
N ASP A 45 -12.12 24.70 13.43
CA ASP A 45 -13.12 25.00 12.41
C ASP A 45 -12.48 25.14 11.03
N HIS A 46 -13.24 24.86 9.99
CA HIS A 46 -12.86 25.09 8.59
C HIS A 46 -11.56 24.43 8.17
N VAL A 47 -11.30 23.21 8.65
CA VAL A 47 -10.12 22.42 8.25
C VAL A 47 -10.51 21.18 7.45
N HIS A 48 -9.65 20.81 6.54
CA HIS A 48 -9.65 19.49 5.90
C HIS A 48 -8.53 18.64 6.50
N VAL A 49 -8.90 17.49 7.01
CA VAL A 49 -7.96 16.45 7.47
C VAL A 49 -8.13 15.24 6.57
N VAL A 50 -7.07 14.88 5.86
CA VAL A 50 -7.06 13.76 4.93
C VAL A 50 -5.98 12.78 5.35
N ASP A 51 -6.39 11.63 5.86
CA ASP A 51 -5.51 10.53 6.23
C ASP A 51 -5.49 9.49 5.11
N THR A 52 -4.32 9.29 4.53
CA THR A 52 -4.04 8.26 3.53
C THR A 52 -2.93 7.33 4.03
N PRO A 53 -2.72 6.16 3.41
CA PRO A 53 -1.57 5.32 3.75
C PRO A 53 -0.22 6.02 3.62
N ASP A 54 -0.10 6.98 2.71
CA ASP A 54 1.17 7.65 2.39
C ASP A 54 1.46 8.86 3.27
N ALA A 55 0.43 9.65 3.60
CA ALA A 55 0.60 10.91 4.35
C ALA A 55 -0.71 11.38 4.98
N VAL A 56 -0.57 12.24 5.97
CA VAL A 56 -1.68 13.03 6.55
C VAL A 56 -1.57 14.47 6.08
N LEU A 57 -2.62 14.96 5.43
CA LEU A 57 -2.76 16.35 5.07
C LEU A 57 -3.69 17.06 6.06
N VAL A 58 -3.26 18.18 6.60
CA VAL A 58 -4.11 19.13 7.35
C VAL A 58 -4.03 20.48 6.65
N THR A 59 -5.15 20.99 6.20
CA THR A 59 -5.20 22.27 5.47
C THR A 59 -6.48 23.05 5.82
N ARG A 60 -6.50 24.34 5.56
CA ARG A 60 -7.75 25.09 5.60
C ARG A 60 -8.65 24.68 4.43
N ALA A 61 -9.96 24.76 4.64
CA ALA A 61 -10.92 24.64 3.54
C ALA A 61 -10.56 25.67 2.44
N HIS A 62 -10.65 25.26 1.19
CA HIS A 62 -10.36 26.11 0.01
C HIS A 62 -8.89 26.56 -0.17
N ALA A 63 -7.93 25.96 0.53
CA ALA A 63 -6.49 26.27 0.37
C ALA A 63 -5.78 25.39 -0.68
N ASP A 64 -6.45 25.02 -1.75
CA ASP A 64 -5.93 24.11 -2.78
C ASP A 64 -4.67 24.61 -3.50
N GLY A 65 -4.44 25.93 -3.54
CA GLY A 65 -3.30 26.54 -4.20
C GLY A 65 -1.94 26.21 -3.57
N ASP A 66 -1.92 25.93 -2.28
CA ASP A 66 -0.69 25.73 -1.51
C ASP A 66 -0.20 24.28 -1.54
N LEU A 67 -1.05 23.34 -1.97
CA LEU A 67 -0.74 21.90 -1.94
C LEU A 67 0.43 21.54 -2.87
N LYS A 68 0.51 22.18 -4.03
CA LYS A 68 1.62 21.93 -4.97
C LYS A 68 2.97 22.35 -4.39
N GLN A 69 3.03 23.46 -3.66
CA GLN A 69 4.24 23.91 -2.98
C GLN A 69 4.60 23.01 -1.79
N ALA A 70 3.59 22.55 -1.04
CA ALA A 70 3.80 21.60 0.04
C ALA A 70 4.38 20.27 -0.46
N VAL A 71 3.90 19.73 -1.58
CA VAL A 71 4.46 18.53 -2.21
C VAL A 71 5.91 18.75 -2.64
N ALA A 72 6.22 19.89 -3.29
CA ALA A 72 7.60 20.23 -3.68
C ALA A 72 8.53 20.38 -2.46
N MET A 73 8.02 20.87 -1.34
CA MET A 73 8.78 20.94 -0.09
C MET A 73 9.11 19.53 0.45
N LEU A 74 8.16 18.60 0.44
CA LEU A 74 8.40 17.21 0.84
C LEU A 74 9.43 16.53 -0.06
N GLU A 75 9.36 16.77 -1.36
CA GLU A 75 10.33 16.27 -2.34
C GLU A 75 11.74 16.81 -2.07
N ALA A 76 11.87 18.11 -1.80
CA ALA A 76 13.15 18.74 -1.44
C ALA A 76 13.75 18.20 -0.12
N HIS A 77 12.91 17.68 0.78
CA HIS A 77 13.33 17.01 2.02
C HIS A 77 13.56 15.50 1.85
N GLY A 78 13.47 14.98 0.63
CA GLY A 78 13.72 13.57 0.34
C GLY A 78 12.68 12.61 0.92
N VAL A 79 11.43 13.09 1.10
CA VAL A 79 10.33 12.25 1.62
C VAL A 79 9.93 11.23 0.55
N PRO A 80 10.17 9.93 0.75
CA PRO A 80 10.00 8.93 -0.32
C PRO A 80 8.54 8.75 -0.76
N GLN A 81 7.56 9.04 0.09
CA GLN A 81 6.12 8.92 -0.22
C GLN A 81 5.65 9.86 -1.33
N VAL A 82 6.44 10.88 -1.68
CA VAL A 82 6.15 11.75 -2.83
C VAL A 82 6.27 10.99 -4.16
N GLN A 83 7.17 10.01 -4.22
CA GLN A 83 7.46 9.25 -5.44
C GLN A 83 6.99 7.78 -5.35
N GLN A 84 6.92 7.23 -4.15
CA GLN A 84 6.59 5.81 -3.92
C GLN A 84 5.39 5.69 -3.01
N HIS A 85 4.25 5.28 -3.59
CA HIS A 85 3.07 4.98 -2.80
C HIS A 85 3.25 3.68 -2.03
N ARG A 86 2.76 3.65 -0.80
CA ARG A 86 2.74 2.48 0.05
C ARG A 86 1.92 1.34 -0.58
N ALA A 87 0.75 1.70 -1.13
CA ALA A 87 -0.12 0.77 -1.84
C ALA A 87 0.08 0.89 -3.35
N VAL A 88 0.45 -0.20 -4.02
CA VAL A 88 0.76 -0.21 -5.45
C VAL A 88 -0.09 -1.25 -6.18
N HIS A 89 -0.84 -0.80 -7.18
CA HIS A 89 -1.62 -1.67 -8.06
C HIS A 89 -0.76 -2.23 -9.20
N ARG A 90 -1.01 -3.50 -9.52
CA ARG A 90 -0.34 -4.25 -10.58
C ARG A 90 -1.38 -5.03 -11.41
N PRO A 91 -1.06 -5.48 -12.62
CA PRO A 91 -1.99 -6.27 -13.44
C PRO A 91 -2.49 -7.56 -12.75
N TRP A 92 -1.71 -8.13 -11.85
CA TRP A 92 -2.03 -9.35 -11.09
C TRP A 92 -2.78 -9.09 -9.77
N GLY A 93 -2.89 -7.84 -9.30
CA GLY A 93 -3.50 -7.49 -8.02
C GLY A 93 -2.90 -6.22 -7.44
N TRP A 94 -2.47 -6.24 -6.18
CA TRP A 94 -1.83 -5.09 -5.53
C TRP A 94 -1.02 -5.54 -4.31
N TYR A 95 -0.14 -4.67 -3.85
CA TYR A 95 0.54 -4.84 -2.58
C TYR A 95 0.54 -3.55 -1.76
N ASP A 96 0.68 -3.71 -0.45
CA ASP A 96 0.77 -2.63 0.54
C ASP A 96 2.03 -2.87 1.38
N SER A 97 2.98 -1.94 1.37
CA SER A 97 4.17 -1.95 2.22
C SER A 97 3.76 -1.49 3.61
N VAL A 98 3.45 -2.45 4.49
CA VAL A 98 2.84 -2.17 5.80
C VAL A 98 3.83 -1.74 6.86
N ASP A 99 5.10 -2.18 6.73
CA ASP A 99 6.19 -1.82 7.64
C ASP A 99 7.55 -1.91 6.95
N GLN A 100 8.53 -1.13 7.38
CA GLN A 100 9.89 -1.18 6.86
C GLN A 100 10.91 -0.63 7.85
N GLY A 101 12.13 -1.12 7.76
CA GLY A 101 13.31 -0.66 8.49
C GLY A 101 14.56 -0.76 7.63
N ASP A 102 15.74 -0.58 8.22
CA ASP A 102 17.02 -0.51 7.48
C ASP A 102 17.31 -1.76 6.65
N ASN A 103 16.91 -2.94 7.15
CA ASN A 103 17.23 -4.24 6.55
C ASN A 103 16.01 -5.17 6.40
N PHE A 104 14.80 -4.64 6.53
CA PHE A 104 13.57 -5.40 6.30
C PHE A 104 12.46 -4.56 5.69
N GLN A 105 11.56 -5.21 4.97
CA GLN A 105 10.28 -4.67 4.52
C GLN A 105 9.20 -5.73 4.64
N VAL A 106 8.02 -5.33 5.09
CA VAL A 106 6.84 -6.21 5.16
C VAL A 106 5.81 -5.73 4.17
N LYS A 107 5.37 -6.63 3.28
CA LYS A 107 4.31 -6.35 2.31
C LYS A 107 3.11 -7.27 2.55
N ARG A 108 1.92 -6.71 2.47
CA ARG A 108 0.70 -7.48 2.25
C ARG A 108 0.44 -7.52 0.75
N ILE A 109 0.41 -8.71 0.18
CA ILE A 109 0.19 -8.94 -1.25
C ILE A 109 -1.18 -9.57 -1.44
N VAL A 110 -1.96 -9.02 -2.36
CA VAL A 110 -3.26 -9.55 -2.75
C VAL A 110 -3.23 -9.86 -4.24
N VAL A 111 -3.36 -11.15 -4.57
CA VAL A 111 -3.35 -11.63 -5.96
C VAL A 111 -4.77 -12.04 -6.34
N LYS A 112 -5.29 -11.42 -7.40
CA LYS A 112 -6.62 -11.76 -7.93
C LYS A 112 -6.65 -13.20 -8.50
N PRO A 113 -7.82 -13.85 -8.61
CA PRO A 113 -7.94 -15.11 -9.32
C PRO A 113 -7.31 -15.06 -10.71
N GLY A 114 -6.49 -16.06 -11.03
CA GLY A 114 -5.72 -16.12 -12.28
C GLY A 114 -4.53 -15.14 -12.35
N GLY A 115 -4.23 -14.42 -11.27
CA GLY A 115 -3.08 -13.51 -11.23
C GLY A 115 -1.76 -14.26 -11.12
N VAL A 116 -0.76 -13.82 -11.90
CA VAL A 116 0.57 -14.45 -11.97
C VAL A 116 1.63 -13.37 -11.83
N LEU A 117 2.51 -13.46 -10.83
CA LEU A 117 3.67 -12.58 -10.72
C LEU A 117 4.76 -13.00 -11.73
N SER A 118 5.71 -12.13 -12.00
CA SER A 118 6.87 -12.48 -12.83
C SER A 118 7.64 -13.66 -12.26
N LEU A 119 8.24 -14.47 -13.13
CA LEU A 119 9.33 -15.35 -12.72
C LEU A 119 10.56 -14.47 -12.53
N GLN A 120 11.06 -14.40 -11.31
CA GLN A 120 12.05 -13.40 -10.90
C GLN A 120 13.04 -13.95 -9.90
N ARG A 121 14.12 -13.19 -9.67
CA ARG A 121 15.05 -13.41 -8.57
C ARG A 121 15.55 -12.07 -8.02
N HIS A 122 16.11 -12.10 -6.83
CA HIS A 122 16.71 -10.96 -6.14
C HIS A 122 18.13 -11.28 -5.71
N GLN A 123 19.06 -10.36 -5.95
CA GLN A 123 20.46 -10.58 -5.63
C GLN A 123 20.81 -10.15 -4.20
N ARG A 124 20.03 -9.25 -3.59
CA ARG A 124 20.39 -8.59 -2.32
C ARG A 124 19.39 -8.81 -1.20
N ARG A 125 18.26 -9.50 -1.48
CA ARG A 125 17.26 -9.81 -0.45
C ARG A 125 16.79 -11.26 -0.51
N ALA A 126 16.36 -11.76 0.63
CA ALA A 126 15.60 -13.00 0.79
C ALA A 126 14.15 -12.66 1.17
N GLU A 127 13.23 -13.60 0.98
CA GLU A 127 11.83 -13.40 1.24
C GLU A 127 11.22 -14.55 2.04
N HIS A 128 10.35 -14.23 2.99
CA HIS A 128 9.49 -15.18 3.68
C HIS A 128 8.04 -14.89 3.30
N TRP A 129 7.34 -15.87 2.78
CA TRP A 129 5.95 -15.77 2.39
C TRP A 129 5.07 -16.58 3.32
N VAL A 130 4.05 -15.96 3.89
CA VAL A 130 3.04 -16.61 4.74
C VAL A 130 1.68 -16.42 4.08
N VAL A 131 1.02 -17.48 3.68
CA VAL A 131 -0.34 -17.41 3.12
C VAL A 131 -1.34 -17.19 4.24
N VAL A 132 -2.14 -16.13 4.12
CA VAL A 132 -3.20 -15.76 5.08
C VAL A 132 -4.56 -16.25 4.61
N GLN A 133 -4.81 -16.15 3.30
CA GLN A 133 -6.10 -16.54 2.69
C GLN A 133 -5.88 -17.05 1.28
N GLY A 134 -6.70 -18.02 0.88
CA GLY A 134 -6.65 -18.61 -0.45
C GLY A 134 -5.59 -19.69 -0.59
N GLN A 135 -5.20 -19.95 -1.83
CA GLN A 135 -4.19 -20.94 -2.20
C GLN A 135 -3.19 -20.32 -3.16
N ALA A 136 -1.91 -20.53 -2.90
CA ALA A 136 -0.81 -20.08 -3.73
C ALA A 136 -0.14 -21.27 -4.43
N ARG A 137 0.10 -21.13 -5.73
CA ARG A 137 1.10 -21.96 -6.41
C ARG A 137 2.40 -21.17 -6.43
N VAL A 138 3.45 -21.77 -5.91
CA VAL A 138 4.76 -21.14 -5.79
C VAL A 138 5.78 -21.95 -6.57
N THR A 139 6.43 -21.32 -7.55
CA THR A 139 7.65 -21.83 -8.13
C THR A 139 8.83 -21.36 -7.28
N ARG A 140 9.71 -22.27 -6.85
CA ARG A 140 10.95 -21.96 -6.13
C ARG A 140 12.08 -22.83 -6.71
N GLY A 141 12.98 -22.23 -7.45
CA GLY A 141 13.97 -22.95 -8.24
C GLY A 141 13.29 -23.90 -9.23
N THR A 142 13.53 -25.20 -9.06
CA THR A 142 12.94 -26.27 -9.86
C THR A 142 11.68 -26.88 -9.22
N GLU A 143 11.33 -26.47 -8.01
CA GLU A 143 10.20 -27.01 -7.26
C GLU A 143 8.92 -26.21 -7.55
N SER A 144 7.79 -26.90 -7.57
CA SER A 144 6.45 -26.30 -7.55
C SER A 144 5.73 -26.72 -6.27
N LEU A 145 5.37 -25.72 -5.46
CA LEU A 145 4.73 -25.91 -4.15
C LEU A 145 3.32 -25.36 -4.18
N THR A 146 2.40 -26.04 -3.52
CA THR A 146 1.07 -25.50 -3.22
C THR A 146 1.04 -25.12 -1.75
N LEU A 147 0.79 -23.83 -1.49
CA LEU A 147 0.65 -23.29 -0.13
C LEU A 147 -0.80 -22.89 0.11
N THR A 148 -1.33 -23.26 1.25
CA THR A 148 -2.67 -22.88 1.72
C THR A 148 -2.56 -21.96 2.95
N ALA A 149 -3.68 -21.43 3.42
CA ALA A 149 -3.70 -20.59 4.62
C ALA A 149 -2.95 -21.25 5.79
N ASN A 150 -2.17 -20.44 6.54
CA ASN A 150 -1.27 -20.85 7.63
C ASN A 150 -0.04 -21.67 7.21
N THR A 151 0.27 -21.74 5.91
CA THR A 151 1.54 -22.32 5.45
C THR A 151 2.46 -21.23 4.93
N SER A 152 3.77 -21.51 4.87
CA SER A 152 4.79 -20.55 4.51
C SER A 152 5.92 -21.17 3.69
N THR A 153 6.69 -20.33 3.01
CA THR A 153 7.93 -20.72 2.35
C THR A 153 8.99 -19.66 2.53
N PHE A 154 10.26 -20.07 2.47
CA PHE A 154 11.41 -19.20 2.44
C PHE A 154 12.03 -19.21 1.03
N ILE A 155 12.31 -18.03 0.49
CA ILE A 155 12.97 -17.79 -0.78
C ILE A 155 14.36 -17.20 -0.48
N PRO A 156 15.45 -17.94 -0.64
CA PRO A 156 16.81 -17.40 -0.44
C PRO A 156 17.17 -16.34 -1.48
N GLN A 157 18.19 -15.54 -1.18
CA GLN A 157 18.81 -14.65 -2.17
C GLN A 157 19.25 -15.44 -3.42
N GLY A 158 19.02 -14.88 -4.61
CA GLY A 158 19.37 -15.47 -5.89
C GLY A 158 18.41 -16.56 -6.37
N GLU A 159 17.52 -17.07 -5.54
CA GLU A 159 16.59 -18.14 -5.92
C GLU A 159 15.53 -17.63 -6.89
N VAL A 160 15.36 -18.34 -7.99
CA VAL A 160 14.31 -18.05 -8.98
C VAL A 160 12.95 -18.47 -8.42
N HIS A 161 11.98 -17.55 -8.44
CA HIS A 161 10.67 -17.82 -7.86
C HIS A 161 9.54 -17.09 -8.58
N ARG A 162 8.32 -17.61 -8.39
CA ARG A 162 7.07 -17.04 -8.91
C ARG A 162 5.92 -17.34 -7.94
N LEU A 163 5.03 -16.38 -7.79
CA LEU A 163 3.76 -16.53 -7.08
C LEU A 163 2.60 -16.50 -8.08
N GLU A 164 1.69 -17.46 -7.97
CA GLU A 164 0.50 -17.56 -8.81
C GLU A 164 -0.73 -17.85 -7.95
N ASN A 165 -1.85 -17.25 -8.31
CA ASN A 165 -3.16 -17.61 -7.79
C ASN A 165 -3.94 -18.35 -8.86
N ASP A 166 -3.93 -19.67 -8.83
CA ASP A 166 -4.72 -20.54 -9.70
C ASP A 166 -6.09 -20.92 -9.11
N GLY A 167 -6.43 -20.36 -7.94
CA GLY A 167 -7.73 -20.52 -7.30
C GLY A 167 -8.79 -19.55 -7.83
N SER A 168 -10.02 -19.70 -7.33
CA SER A 168 -11.19 -18.88 -7.67
C SER A 168 -11.41 -17.68 -6.73
N GLU A 169 -10.70 -17.64 -5.61
CA GLU A 169 -10.79 -16.60 -4.59
C GLU A 169 -9.49 -15.77 -4.55
N PRO A 170 -9.53 -14.53 -4.03
CA PRO A 170 -8.32 -13.75 -3.81
C PRO A 170 -7.33 -14.48 -2.90
N LEU A 171 -6.07 -14.51 -3.33
CA LEU A 171 -4.96 -14.96 -2.51
C LEU A 171 -4.41 -13.77 -1.74
N VAL A 172 -4.28 -13.91 -0.42
CA VAL A 172 -3.64 -12.92 0.46
C VAL A 172 -2.45 -13.55 1.14
N LEU A 173 -1.29 -12.92 1.03
CA LEU A 173 -0.09 -13.33 1.75
C LEU A 173 0.62 -12.14 2.39
N ILE A 174 1.39 -12.43 3.43
CA ILE A 174 2.36 -11.52 4.02
C ILE A 174 3.74 -11.96 3.55
N GLU A 175 4.45 -11.01 2.97
CA GLU A 175 5.84 -11.13 2.56
C GLU A 175 6.72 -10.35 3.52
N VAL A 176 7.73 -10.99 4.08
CA VAL A 176 8.80 -10.33 4.83
C VAL A 176 10.07 -10.43 3.99
N GLN A 177 10.55 -9.30 3.51
CA GLN A 177 11.82 -9.16 2.81
C GLN A 177 12.92 -8.81 3.81
N THR A 178 14.10 -9.42 3.68
CA THR A 178 15.27 -9.11 4.49
C THR A 178 16.53 -9.05 3.64
N GLY A 179 17.36 -8.03 3.84
CA GLY A 179 18.57 -7.84 3.05
C GLY A 179 19.20 -6.47 3.28
N ASP A 180 20.33 -6.25 2.64
CA ASP A 180 21.04 -4.98 2.69
C ASP A 180 20.52 -3.94 1.67
N TYR A 181 19.63 -4.38 0.76
CA TYR A 181 18.95 -3.54 -0.20
C TYR A 181 17.57 -4.12 -0.58
N LEU A 182 16.53 -3.31 -0.52
CA LEU A 182 15.14 -3.73 -0.69
C LEU A 182 14.41 -3.00 -1.83
N GLY A 183 15.16 -2.28 -2.69
CA GLY A 183 14.61 -1.54 -3.83
C GLY A 183 13.97 -2.45 -4.88
N GLU A 184 12.95 -1.93 -5.57
CA GLU A 184 12.25 -2.68 -6.64
C GLU A 184 13.12 -2.90 -7.89
N ASP A 185 14.23 -2.19 -8.01
CA ASP A 185 15.25 -2.35 -9.06
C ASP A 185 16.19 -3.54 -8.82
N ASP A 186 16.17 -4.20 -7.63
CA ASP A 186 16.79 -5.51 -7.39
C ASP A 186 15.99 -6.68 -8.03
N ILE A 187 14.84 -6.40 -8.63
CA ILE A 187 14.02 -7.42 -9.29
C ILE A 187 14.58 -7.74 -10.69
N GLU A 188 15.21 -8.88 -10.83
CA GLU A 188 15.55 -9.43 -12.14
C GLU A 188 14.39 -10.31 -12.65
N ARG A 189 13.66 -9.81 -13.65
CA ARG A 189 12.53 -10.53 -14.24
C ARG A 189 13.02 -11.42 -15.37
N LEU A 190 12.76 -12.72 -15.27
CA LEU A 190 13.11 -13.73 -16.28
C LEU A 190 11.95 -13.96 -17.24
N GLU A 191 10.70 -13.97 -16.72
CA GLU A 191 9.48 -14.07 -17.50
C GLU A 191 8.40 -13.20 -16.85
N ASP A 192 7.66 -12.46 -17.66
CA ASP A 192 6.51 -11.67 -17.21
C ASP A 192 5.37 -11.74 -18.22
N VAL A 193 4.26 -12.34 -17.82
CA VAL A 193 3.05 -12.51 -18.67
C VAL A 193 2.37 -11.19 -19.05
N TYR A 194 2.73 -10.09 -18.38
CA TYR A 194 2.18 -8.75 -18.62
C TYR A 194 3.14 -7.82 -19.38
N GLY A 195 4.32 -8.31 -19.78
CA GLY A 195 5.29 -7.55 -20.57
C GLY A 195 5.97 -6.39 -19.84
N ARG A 196 6.15 -6.50 -18.52
CA ARG A 196 6.90 -5.54 -17.70
C ARG A 196 8.38 -5.97 -17.66
N GLY A 197 9.12 -5.68 -18.67
CA GLY A 197 10.57 -5.94 -18.76
C GLY A 197 11.39 -4.74 -18.30
#